data_26dbdd16bfa4cf7219095f7b02dd549c
#
_entry.id   26dbdd16bfa4cf7219095f7b02dd549c
#
_cell.length_a   1.000
_cell.length_b   1.000
_cell.length_c   1.000
_cell.angle_alpha   90.00
_cell.angle_beta   90.00
_cell.angle_gamma   90.00
#
_symmetry.space_group_name_H-M   'P 1'
#
loop_
_entity.id
_entity.type
_entity.pdbx_description
1 polymer ?
#
loop_
_entity_poly.entity_id
_entity_poly.type
_entity_poly.pdbx_seq_one_letter_code
_entity_poly.pdbx_strand_id
1 'polypeptide(L)'
;MGSERRQATRHNIRTPLRFRALNLAADKSEHFTEAMNVSRGGFFFASSAPLQVGMPLEAMLRMPAEVTGSQAQETRCTARVVHVRNEPYGDGRIGFGAEIEKYHTQ
;
A
#
# COMPACT_ATOMS: atom_id res chain seq x y z
N MET A 1 -20.31 10.99 -14.07
CA MET A 1 -19.24 11.42 -14.72
C MET A 1 -17.88 11.52 -14.13
N GLY A 2 -17.68 12.08 -12.97
CA GLY A 2 -16.37 12.29 -12.45
C GLY A 2 -15.54 11.03 -12.30
N SER A 3 -16.18 9.94 -12.01
CA SER A 3 -15.45 8.72 -11.72
C SER A 3 -14.73 8.14 -12.91
N GLU A 4 -15.17 8.44 -14.11
CA GLU A 4 -14.51 7.82 -15.24
C GLU A 4 -13.15 8.41 -15.52
N ARG A 5 -12.81 9.48 -14.90
CA ARG A 5 -11.47 10.02 -15.07
C ARG A 5 -10.42 9.31 -14.27
N ARG A 6 -10.81 8.41 -13.42
CA ARG A 6 -9.85 7.69 -12.64
C ARG A 6 -9.10 6.70 -13.48
N GLN A 7 -7.81 6.62 -13.23
CA GLN A 7 -6.96 5.65 -13.90
C GLN A 7 -7.23 4.24 -13.41
N ALA A 8 -7.57 4.11 -12.15
CA ALA A 8 -7.79 2.80 -11.56
C ALA A 8 -8.92 2.91 -10.56
N THR A 9 -9.75 1.89 -10.53
CA THR A 9 -10.85 1.83 -9.56
C THR A 9 -10.31 1.36 -8.23
N ARG A 10 -10.67 2.07 -7.20
CA ARG A 10 -10.34 1.67 -5.84
C ARG A 10 -11.43 0.78 -5.31
N HIS A 11 -10.98 -0.31 -4.70
CA HIS A 11 -11.90 -1.26 -4.08
C HIS A 11 -11.75 -1.18 -2.57
N ASN A 12 -12.87 -1.10 -1.88
CA ASN A 12 -12.90 -0.97 -0.44
C ASN A 12 -12.70 -2.33 0.19
N ILE A 13 -11.55 -2.92 -0.06
CA ILE A 13 -11.22 -4.29 0.33
C ILE A 13 -10.00 -4.26 1.21
N ARG A 14 -9.99 -5.10 2.24
CA ARG A 14 -8.84 -5.25 3.11
C ARG A 14 -8.09 -6.51 2.74
N THR A 15 -6.77 -6.38 2.68
CA THR A 15 -5.93 -7.52 2.36
C THR A 15 -4.63 -7.43 3.17
N PRO A 16 -4.08 -8.56 3.59
CA PRO A 16 -2.82 -8.53 4.35
C PRO A 16 -1.71 -7.85 3.56
N LEU A 17 -0.90 -7.09 4.27
CA LEU A 17 0.20 -6.33 3.68
C LEU A 17 1.43 -6.49 4.54
N ARG A 18 2.56 -6.83 3.89
CA ARG A 18 3.88 -6.74 4.49
C ARG A 18 4.66 -5.68 3.75
N PHE A 19 5.41 -4.88 4.49
CA PHE A 19 6.25 -3.90 3.84
C PHE A 19 7.49 -3.61 4.67
N ARG A 20 8.49 -3.04 4.01
CA ARG A 20 9.65 -2.49 4.70
C ARG A 20 10.10 -1.25 3.95
N ALA A 21 10.67 -0.32 4.70
CA ALA A 21 11.18 0.91 4.11
C ALA A 21 12.54 0.65 3.50
N LEU A 22 12.72 1.06 2.26
CA LEU A 22 13.95 0.77 1.53
C LEU A 22 15.05 1.76 1.81
N ASN A 23 14.72 2.94 2.27
CA ASN A 23 15.72 3.98 2.52
C ASN A 23 16.15 4.08 3.96
N LEU A 24 15.73 3.14 4.81
CA LEU A 24 16.18 3.09 6.20
C LEU A 24 17.17 1.97 6.33
N ALA A 25 18.43 2.25 6.01
CA ALA A 25 19.44 1.21 5.93
C ALA A 25 19.63 0.47 7.24
N ALA A 26 19.44 1.14 8.37
CA ALA A 26 19.63 0.54 9.67
C ALA A 26 18.43 -0.26 10.14
N ASP A 27 17.28 -0.05 9.53
CA ASP A 27 16.04 -0.72 9.93
C ASP A 27 15.53 -1.56 8.78
N LYS A 28 15.74 -2.87 8.90
CA LYS A 28 15.28 -3.80 7.87
C LYS A 28 14.06 -4.57 8.34
N SER A 29 13.36 -4.03 9.33
CA SER A 29 12.20 -4.70 9.89
C SER A 29 11.07 -4.75 8.89
N GLU A 30 10.41 -5.88 8.84
CA GLU A 30 9.16 -6.00 8.12
C GLU A 30 8.02 -5.61 9.04
N HIS A 31 7.07 -4.90 8.45
CA HIS A 31 5.86 -4.48 9.16
C HIS A 31 4.67 -5.17 8.54
N PHE A 32 3.72 -5.54 9.39
CA PHE A 32 2.54 -6.27 8.96
C PHE A 32 1.31 -5.43 9.30
N THR A 33 0.43 -5.29 8.33
CA THR A 33 -0.82 -4.57 8.53
C THR A 33 -1.81 -5.06 7.49
N GLU A 34 -2.83 -4.24 7.23
CA GLU A 34 -3.78 -4.51 6.17
C GLU A 34 -3.80 -3.35 5.20
N ALA A 35 -3.74 -3.65 3.93
CA ALA A 35 -3.99 -2.65 2.90
C ALA A 35 -5.48 -2.48 2.74
N MET A 36 -5.91 -1.25 2.54
CA MET A 36 -7.30 -0.87 2.32
C MET A 36 -7.38 -0.08 1.03
N ASN A 37 -8.55 0.00 0.42
CA ASN A 37 -8.75 0.80 -0.79
C ASN A 37 -7.73 0.46 -1.86
N VAL A 38 -7.58 -0.82 -2.14
CA VAL A 38 -6.54 -1.32 -3.02
C VAL A 38 -6.93 -1.10 -4.47
N SER A 39 -5.96 -0.69 -5.29
CA SER A 39 -6.13 -0.59 -6.73
C SER A 39 -4.83 -0.99 -7.39
N ARG A 40 -4.80 -1.00 -8.71
CA ARG A 40 -3.57 -1.30 -9.44
C ARG A 40 -2.50 -0.24 -9.22
N GLY A 41 -2.92 0.97 -8.94
CA GLY A 41 -1.99 2.08 -8.80
C GLY A 41 -1.53 2.33 -7.39
N GLY A 42 -2.15 1.72 -6.40
CA GLY A 42 -1.74 1.98 -5.04
C GLY A 42 -2.67 1.41 -3.99
N PHE A 43 -2.37 1.74 -2.76
CA PHE A 43 -3.13 1.24 -1.64
C PHE A 43 -2.97 2.17 -0.44
N PHE A 44 -3.87 2.02 0.51
CA PHE A 44 -3.85 2.77 1.75
C PHE A 44 -3.70 1.80 2.90
N PHE A 45 -2.98 2.21 3.95
CA PHE A 45 -2.79 1.34 5.11
C PHE A 45 -2.49 2.20 6.33
N ALA A 46 -2.68 1.59 7.50
CA ALA A 46 -2.37 2.23 8.77
C ALA A 46 -1.19 1.51 9.40
N SER A 47 -0.28 2.28 10.00
CA SER A 47 0.90 1.68 10.60
C SER A 47 1.47 2.62 11.66
N SER A 48 2.21 2.04 12.60
CA SER A 48 2.97 2.82 13.56
C SER A 48 4.40 3.05 13.10
N ALA A 49 4.77 2.56 11.93
CA ALA A 49 6.11 2.78 11.39
C ALA A 49 6.34 4.26 11.10
N PRO A 50 7.57 4.76 11.28
CA PRO A 50 7.86 6.18 11.09
C PRO A 50 8.07 6.52 9.62
N LEU A 51 7.00 6.48 8.84
CA LEU A 51 7.07 6.72 7.42
C LEU A 51 6.79 8.17 7.10
N GLN A 52 7.35 8.62 5.98
CA GLN A 52 7.16 9.99 5.50
C GLN A 52 6.89 9.98 4.02
N VAL A 53 6.25 11.03 3.53
CA VAL A 53 6.02 11.19 2.11
C VAL A 53 7.36 11.15 1.37
N GLY A 54 7.39 10.40 0.30
CA GLY A 54 8.58 10.22 -0.52
C GLY A 54 9.35 8.95 -0.22
N MET A 55 9.04 8.28 0.88
CA MET A 55 9.81 7.08 1.23
C MET A 55 9.44 5.91 0.33
N PRO A 56 10.45 5.23 -0.21
CA PRO A 56 10.19 4.03 -0.99
C PRO A 56 9.99 2.83 -0.09
N LEU A 57 9.08 1.97 -0.49
CA LEU A 57 8.74 0.76 0.26
C LEU A 57 8.84 -0.44 -0.66
N GLU A 58 9.27 -1.55 -0.10
CA GLU A 58 9.03 -2.84 -0.73
C GLU A 58 7.81 -3.44 -0.06
N ALA A 59 6.82 -3.79 -0.86
CA ALA A 59 5.55 -4.26 -0.32
C ALA A 59 5.17 -5.59 -0.94
N MET A 60 4.56 -6.42 -0.13
CA MET A 60 3.99 -7.67 -0.58
C MET A 60 2.56 -7.74 -0.07
N LEU A 61 1.62 -7.88 -1.00
CA LEU A 61 0.23 -7.94 -0.64
C LEU A 61 -0.50 -8.87 -1.60
N ARG A 62 -1.65 -9.36 -1.12
CA ARG A 62 -2.47 -10.21 -1.95
C ARG A 62 -3.43 -9.34 -2.72
N MET A 63 -3.19 -9.19 -4.02
CA MET A 63 -4.09 -8.41 -4.87
C MET A 63 -5.39 -9.17 -5.03
N PRO A 64 -6.52 -8.54 -4.68
CA PRO A 64 -7.81 -9.23 -4.79
C PRO A 64 -8.20 -9.47 -6.24
N ALA A 65 -9.07 -10.45 -6.44
CA ALA A 65 -9.57 -10.76 -7.78
C ALA A 65 -10.23 -9.56 -8.44
N GLU A 66 -10.86 -8.71 -7.65
CA GLU A 66 -11.53 -7.52 -8.17
C GLU A 66 -10.53 -6.56 -8.81
N VAL A 67 -9.29 -6.57 -8.34
CA VAL A 67 -8.25 -5.70 -8.88
C VAL A 67 -7.55 -6.34 -10.06
N THR A 68 -7.25 -7.63 -9.96
CA THR A 68 -6.51 -8.32 -11.00
C THR A 68 -7.36 -8.63 -12.22
N GLY A 69 -8.67 -8.75 -12.03
CA GLY A 69 -9.56 -9.14 -13.10
C GLY A 69 -9.64 -10.65 -13.31
N SER A 70 -8.92 -11.43 -12.53
CA SER A 70 -8.97 -12.87 -12.67
C SER A 70 -9.06 -13.52 -11.29
N GLN A 71 -7.95 -13.73 -10.63
CA GLN A 71 -7.96 -14.34 -9.30
C GLN A 71 -7.00 -13.58 -8.41
N ALA A 72 -7.17 -13.76 -7.11
CA ALA A 72 -6.29 -13.13 -6.15
C ALA A 72 -4.86 -13.62 -6.35
N GLN A 73 -3.91 -12.71 -6.24
CA GLN A 73 -2.51 -13.00 -6.49
C GLN A 73 -1.62 -12.38 -5.45
N GLU A 74 -0.67 -13.17 -4.96
CA GLU A 74 0.41 -12.65 -4.15
C GLU A 74 1.25 -11.73 -5.04
N THR A 75 1.43 -10.49 -4.61
CA THR A 75 2.06 -9.49 -5.46
C THR A 75 3.16 -8.78 -4.70
N ARG A 76 4.33 -8.70 -5.31
CA ARG A 76 5.43 -7.92 -4.77
C ARG A 76 5.62 -6.67 -5.61
N CYS A 77 5.80 -5.54 -4.95
CA CYS A 77 5.95 -4.30 -5.68
C CYS A 77 6.83 -3.33 -4.91
N THR A 78 7.33 -2.34 -5.63
CA THR A 78 7.96 -1.19 -5.01
C THR A 78 6.95 -0.05 -5.06
N ALA A 79 6.75 0.58 -3.92
CA ALA A 79 5.78 1.65 -3.80
C ALA A 79 6.42 2.83 -3.11
N ARG A 80 5.78 3.98 -3.20
CA ARG A 80 6.27 5.19 -2.57
C ARG A 80 5.15 5.82 -1.77
N VAL A 81 5.46 6.23 -0.55
CA VAL A 81 4.50 6.94 0.27
C VAL A 81 4.25 8.31 -0.36
N VAL A 82 3.00 8.58 -0.71
CA VAL A 82 2.63 9.84 -1.35
C VAL A 82 1.68 10.66 -0.52
N HIS A 83 1.14 10.08 0.54
CA HIS A 83 0.16 10.76 1.37
C HIS A 83 0.26 10.27 2.80
N VAL A 84 0.18 11.18 3.75
CA VAL A 84 0.15 10.85 5.17
C VAL A 84 -1.09 11.50 5.75
N ARG A 85 -1.92 10.68 6.38
CA ARG A 85 -3.09 11.19 7.09
C ARG A 85 -2.73 11.27 8.57
N ASN A 86 -2.68 12.48 9.09
CA ASN A 86 -2.19 12.70 10.43
C ASN A 86 -3.17 12.33 11.53
N GLU A 87 -4.39 11.98 11.19
CA GLU A 87 -5.38 11.60 12.18
C GLU A 87 -5.09 10.20 12.68
N PRO A 88 -4.90 10.02 13.96
CA PRO A 88 -4.59 8.71 14.49
C PRO A 88 -5.80 7.78 14.44
N TYR A 89 -5.54 6.52 14.40
CA TYR A 89 -6.57 5.49 14.33
C TYR A 89 -6.94 4.96 15.71
N GLY A 90 -6.70 5.76 16.75
CA GLY A 90 -7.09 5.38 18.08
C GLY A 90 -6.13 4.42 18.78
N ASP A 91 -5.25 3.77 18.03
CA ASP A 91 -4.27 2.85 18.59
C ASP A 91 -2.84 3.31 18.30
N GLY A 92 -2.69 4.59 17.95
CA GLY A 92 -1.38 5.15 17.69
C GLY A 92 -0.89 4.99 16.26
N ARG A 93 -1.66 4.33 15.41
CA ARG A 93 -1.28 4.17 14.03
C ARG A 93 -1.73 5.38 13.22
N ILE A 94 -1.02 5.61 12.14
CA ILE A 94 -1.27 6.72 11.23
C ILE A 94 -1.54 6.13 9.85
N GLY A 95 -2.39 6.80 9.08
CA GLY A 95 -2.74 6.34 7.75
C GLY A 95 -1.76 6.83 6.70
N PHE A 96 -1.43 5.96 5.77
CA PHE A 96 -0.51 6.26 4.67
C PHE A 96 -1.10 5.80 3.36
N GLY A 97 -0.97 6.67 2.34
CA GLY A 97 -1.27 6.27 0.98
C GLY A 97 0.03 6.02 0.25
N ALA A 98 0.08 4.92 -0.48
CA ALA A 98 1.26 4.55 -1.24
C ALA A 98 0.88 4.34 -2.70
N GLU A 99 1.74 4.82 -3.58
CA GLU A 99 1.57 4.65 -5.01
C GLU A 99 2.54 3.56 -5.47
N ILE A 100 2.03 2.61 -6.25
CA ILE A 100 2.85 1.52 -6.75
C ILE A 100 3.62 2.04 -7.95
N GLU A 101 4.95 1.92 -7.88
CA GLU A 101 5.82 2.38 -8.95
C GLU A 101 6.27 1.24 -9.85
N LYS A 102 6.38 0.05 -9.31
CA LYS A 102 6.88 -1.07 -10.08
C LYS A 102 6.38 -2.38 -9.49
N TYR A 103 5.86 -3.23 -10.34
CA TYR A 103 5.53 -4.60 -9.97
C TYR A 103 6.72 -5.51 -10.26
N HIS A 104 6.97 -6.45 -9.36
CA HIS A 104 8.04 -7.40 -9.54
C HIS A 104 7.45 -8.75 -9.92
N THR A 105 7.79 -9.21 -11.10
CA THR A 105 7.33 -10.52 -11.54
C THR A 105 8.24 -11.60 -10.97
N GLN A 106 7.65 -12.76 -10.78
CA GLN A 106 8.39 -13.92 -10.29
C GLN A 106 9.00 -14.70 -11.44
#